data_650209ef9c0fbb98aa05eb201a1764c0
#
_entry.id   650209ef9c0fbb98aa05eb201a1764c0
#
_cell.length_a   1.000
_cell.length_b   1.000
_cell.length_c   1.000
_cell.angle_alpha   90.00
_cell.angle_beta   90.00
_cell.angle_gamma   90.00
#
_symmetry.space_group_name_H-M   'P 1'
#
loop_
_entity.id
_entity.type
_entity.pdbx_description
1 polymer ?
#
loop_
_entity_poly.entity_id
_entity_poly.type
_entity_poly.pdbx_seq_one_letter_code
_entity_poly.pdbx_strand_id
1 'polypeptide(L)' 'MVSYAQGCGPPPVVENATAPVYSATLLGSTATYTCNAGFGINGSSVVVCQLSGWEATPHCVTGEEVQNLFI' A
#
# COMPACT_ATOMS: atom_id res chain seq x y z
N MET A 1 2.16 2.04 -31.92
CA MET A 1 1.82 3.19 -31.11
C MET A 1 2.29 3.03 -29.70
N VAL A 2 2.93 4.02 -29.23
CA VAL A 2 3.53 3.96 -27.93
C VAL A 2 2.54 4.43 -26.89
N SER A 3 2.50 3.73 -25.79
CA SER A 3 1.68 4.14 -24.69
C SER A 3 2.56 4.92 -23.71
N TYR A 4 2.10 6.05 -23.34
CA TYR A 4 2.84 6.87 -22.41
C TYR A 4 2.32 6.79 -21.01
N ALA A 5 1.12 6.35 -20.90
CA ALA A 5 0.49 6.34 -19.61
C ALA A 5 0.75 5.02 -18.93
N GLN A 6 2.01 4.72 -18.76
CA GLN A 6 2.40 3.51 -18.06
C GLN A 6 2.23 3.73 -16.57
N GLY A 7 0.99 3.73 -16.16
CA GLY A 7 0.70 3.98 -14.76
C GLY A 7 -0.01 2.82 -14.14
N CYS A 8 0.00 2.79 -12.84
CA CYS A 8 -0.65 1.73 -12.08
C CYS A 8 -2.10 2.06 -11.74
N GLY A 9 -2.50 3.30 -12.04
CA GLY A 9 -3.79 3.75 -11.58
C GLY A 9 -3.78 3.99 -10.08
N PRO A 10 -4.91 4.31 -9.49
CA PRO A 10 -4.95 4.56 -8.05
C PRO A 10 -4.46 3.36 -7.27
N PRO A 11 -3.67 3.57 -6.20
CA PRO A 11 -3.23 2.45 -5.39
C PRO A 11 -4.41 1.76 -4.72
N PRO A 12 -4.29 0.45 -4.47
CA PRO A 12 -5.40 -0.29 -3.86
C PRO A 12 -5.69 0.19 -2.46
N VAL A 13 -6.94 0.05 -2.07
CA VAL A 13 -7.37 0.37 -0.71
C VAL A 13 -6.98 -0.78 0.22
N VAL A 14 -6.48 -0.42 1.40
CA VAL A 14 -6.12 -1.42 2.39
C VAL A 14 -7.13 -1.33 3.54
N GLU A 15 -7.62 -2.48 3.95
CA GLU A 15 -8.58 -2.56 5.03
C GLU A 15 -7.97 -2.05 6.33
N ASN A 16 -8.74 -1.25 7.08
CA ASN A 16 -8.31 -0.68 8.36
C ASN A 16 -7.17 0.33 8.21
N ALA A 17 -7.04 0.90 7.03
CA ALA A 17 -6.08 1.95 6.76
C ALA A 17 -6.79 3.15 6.17
N THR A 18 -6.17 4.31 6.32
CA THR A 18 -6.67 5.49 5.64
C THR A 18 -6.37 5.34 4.15
N ALA A 19 -7.00 6.17 3.35
CA ALA A 19 -6.71 6.17 1.92
C ALA A 19 -5.23 6.46 1.70
N PRO A 20 -4.59 5.75 0.76
CA PRO A 20 -3.17 5.98 0.52
C PRO A 20 -2.91 7.39 -0.01
N VAL A 21 -1.77 7.94 0.38
CA VAL A 21 -1.36 9.26 -0.05
C VAL A 21 -0.38 9.10 -1.19
N TYR A 22 -0.68 9.72 -2.32
CA TYR A 22 0.19 9.64 -3.49
C TYR A 22 -0.03 10.88 -4.34
N SER A 23 1.00 11.28 -5.07
CA SER A 23 0.91 12.46 -5.94
C SER A 23 0.84 12.08 -7.40
N ALA A 24 1.20 10.85 -7.74
CA ALA A 24 1.17 10.40 -9.12
C ALA A 24 1.01 8.89 -9.14
N THR A 25 0.66 8.36 -10.31
CA THR A 25 0.42 6.91 -10.46
C THR A 25 1.26 6.32 -11.58
N LEU A 26 2.27 7.04 -11.99
CA LEU A 26 3.16 6.59 -13.06
C LEU A 26 4.24 5.68 -12.50
N LEU A 27 4.93 5.00 -13.40
CA LEU A 27 6.04 4.15 -13.01
C LEU A 27 7.00 4.91 -12.09
N GLY A 28 7.39 4.28 -11.00
CA GLY A 28 8.29 4.89 -10.03
C GLY A 28 7.61 5.74 -8.99
N SER A 29 6.33 6.01 -9.15
CA SER A 29 5.58 6.76 -8.16
C SER A 29 5.41 5.94 -6.90
N THR A 30 5.24 6.62 -5.78
CA THR A 30 5.07 5.95 -4.50
C THR A 30 3.73 6.30 -3.88
N ALA A 31 3.22 5.40 -3.08
CA ALA A 31 2.03 5.63 -2.28
C ALA A 31 2.34 5.24 -0.84
N THR A 32 1.86 6.02 0.09
CA THR A 32 2.13 5.80 1.50
C THR A 32 0.83 5.44 2.21
N TYR A 33 0.88 4.37 2.99
CA TYR A 33 -0.28 3.89 3.74
C TYR A 33 -0.10 4.17 5.21
N THR A 34 -1.20 4.49 5.87
CA THR A 34 -1.24 4.71 7.31
C THR A 34 -2.39 3.90 7.87
N CYS A 35 -2.11 3.09 8.87
CA CYS A 35 -3.15 2.30 9.51
C CYS A 35 -3.99 3.18 10.42
N ASN A 36 -5.27 2.82 10.56
CA ASN A 36 -6.15 3.52 11.48
C ASN A 36 -5.68 3.33 12.91
N ALA A 37 -6.15 4.22 13.78
CA ALA A 37 -5.77 4.14 15.20
C ALA A 37 -6.15 2.77 15.74
N GLY A 38 -5.24 2.20 16.52
CA GLY A 38 -5.47 0.89 17.10
C GLY A 38 -4.96 -0.26 16.25
N PHE A 39 -4.50 0.03 15.03
CA PHE A 39 -3.95 -0.99 14.14
C PHE A 39 -2.48 -0.76 13.91
N GLY A 40 -1.74 -1.84 13.83
CA GLY A 40 -0.31 -1.78 13.51
C GLY A 40 -0.08 -2.18 12.08
N ILE A 41 0.95 -1.62 11.47
CA ILE A 41 1.25 -1.94 10.09
C ILE A 41 2.12 -3.18 10.01
N ASN A 42 1.75 -4.07 9.11
CA ASN A 42 2.51 -5.27 8.83
C ASN A 42 2.91 -5.19 7.36
N GLY A 43 4.18 -5.00 7.11
CA GLY A 43 4.70 -4.80 5.78
C GLY A 43 5.20 -3.38 5.59
N SER A 44 5.54 -3.04 4.37
CA SER A 44 6.06 -1.72 4.06
C SER A 44 4.93 -0.71 3.94
N SER A 45 5.08 0.43 4.58
CA SER A 45 4.07 1.48 4.47
C SER A 45 4.15 2.23 3.15
N VAL A 46 5.24 2.06 2.41
CA VAL A 46 5.42 2.73 1.13
C VAL A 46 5.50 1.66 0.04
N VAL A 47 4.71 1.84 -1.01
CA VAL A 47 4.74 0.94 -2.16
C VAL A 47 5.06 1.75 -3.40
N VAL A 48 5.67 1.08 -4.38
CA VAL A 48 6.12 1.73 -5.60
C VAL A 48 5.35 1.14 -6.78
N CYS A 49 5.00 2.00 -7.72
CA CYS A 49 4.36 1.56 -8.96
C CYS A 49 5.41 0.97 -9.88
N GLN A 50 5.22 -0.27 -10.24
CA GLN A 50 6.12 -1.00 -11.13
C GLN A 50 5.37 -1.44 -12.37
N LEU A 51 6.09 -2.03 -13.31
CA LEU A 51 5.48 -2.46 -14.57
C LEU A 51 4.32 -3.42 -14.33
N SER A 52 4.42 -4.24 -13.30
CA SER A 52 3.37 -5.22 -12.99
C SER A 52 2.26 -4.63 -12.11
N GLY A 53 2.37 -3.37 -11.75
CA GLY A 53 1.40 -2.72 -10.88
C GLY A 53 2.05 -2.28 -9.58
N TRP A 54 1.20 -1.91 -8.64
CA TRP A 54 1.71 -1.51 -7.32
C TRP A 54 2.32 -2.71 -6.61
N GLU A 55 3.39 -2.45 -5.87
CA GLU A 55 3.98 -3.49 -5.03
C GLU A 55 2.95 -4.00 -4.02
N ALA A 56 3.28 -5.11 -3.37
CA ALA A 56 2.39 -5.67 -2.35
C ALA A 56 2.11 -4.62 -1.29
N THR A 57 0.83 -4.41 -1.00
CA THR A 57 0.42 -3.44 -0.01
C THR A 57 0.59 -4.01 1.38
N PRO A 58 0.74 -3.14 2.39
CA PRO A 58 0.83 -3.63 3.77
C PRO A 58 -0.53 -4.09 4.27
N HIS A 59 -0.51 -4.68 5.44
CA HIS A 59 -1.73 -5.04 6.15
C HIS A 59 -1.78 -4.27 7.44
N CYS A 60 -2.98 -3.88 7.84
CA CYS A 60 -3.20 -3.21 9.11
C CYS A 60 -3.89 -4.20 10.02
N VAL A 61 -3.20 -4.60 11.08
CA VAL A 61 -3.67 -5.66 11.96
C VAL A 61 -3.75 -5.16 13.39
N THR A 62 -4.58 -5.82 14.18
CA THR A 62 -4.71 -5.47 15.58
C THR A 62 -3.53 -6.06 16.36
N GLY A 63 -3.29 -5.54 17.56
CA GLY A 63 -2.25 -6.10 18.40
C GLY A 63 -2.48 -7.56 18.71
N GLU A 64 -3.73 -7.93 18.83
CA GLU A 64 -4.09 -9.31 19.09
C GLU A 64 -3.66 -10.22 17.95
N GLU A 65 -3.87 -9.76 16.72
CA GLU A 65 -3.46 -10.54 15.56
C GLU A 65 -1.95 -10.67 15.49
N VAL A 66 -1.25 -9.59 15.84
CA VAL A 66 0.21 -9.64 15.83
C VAL A 66 0.72 -10.66 16.84
N GLN A 67 0.10 -10.73 18.00
CA GLN A 67 0.51 -11.70 19.00
C GLN A 67 0.34 -13.11 18.52
N ASN A 68 -0.73 -13.38 17.80
CA ASN A 68 -0.98 -14.71 17.31
C ASN A 68 0.07 -15.19 16.33
N LEU A 69 0.78 -14.24 15.71
CA LEU A 69 1.83 -14.62 14.78
C LEU A 69 3.05 -15.21 15.45
N PHE A 70 3.16 -15.06 16.76
CA PHE A 70 4.32 -15.55 17.51
C PHE A 70 4.06 -16.82 18.26
N ILE A 71 2.90 -17.39 18.11
CA ILE A 71 2.55 -18.62 18.84
C ILE A 71 2.91 -19.86 18.08
#